data_0dc30c5ff77041e598a43b51fae1c296
#
_entry.id   0dc30c5ff77041e598a43b51fae1c296
#
_cell.length_a   1.000
_cell.length_b   1.000
_cell.length_c   1.000
_cell.angle_alpha   90.00
_cell.angle_beta   90.00
_cell.angle_gamma   90.00
#
_symmetry.space_group_name_H-M   'P 1'
#
loop_
_entity.id
_entity.type
_entity.pdbx_description
1 polymer ?
#
loop_
_entity_poly.entity_id
_entity_poly.type
_entity_poly.pdbx_seq_one_letter_code
_entity_poly.pdbx_strand_id
1 'polypeptide(L)'
;MARPVQVAVAREMISPVSQHNISLQLNMGEGKSSVIVPLVASTLADGSNFVRVITLKPLSSQMFQLLVGRLSGLLNRPIFYIPFSRSLHVNSSLVNTISCLYRRCAAEGGVLVVQPEHLLSQKLMHVNHLLTSHGNREKRSVAHELGLLQDWVSKASRDILDESDELLHVRYQLVYTAGEQMPVDDHPNRWITIQQVFGRLQVHAVKLRATFPKMIAIDTAPNGFSTIRILDSDIFRDISSLIVDDALGGGLSNLPLGVLPSVIRGAARRFITQKETSNEDLDLIHSHCAGTTLFKGILLLRGLLMDREGILGYVLKERRWRVDYGLDLSRTMLAVPYRAKVGCSNIAVEGR
;
A
#
# COMPACT_ATOMS: atom_id res chain seq x y z
N MET A 1 -21.93 28.91 -18.43
CA MET A 1 -23.07 27.97 -18.56
C MET A 1 -22.52 26.55 -18.75
N ALA A 2 -23.17 25.56 -18.15
CA ALA A 2 -22.82 24.16 -18.44
C ALA A 2 -23.29 23.80 -19.88
N ARG A 3 -22.48 22.96 -20.55
CA ARG A 3 -22.82 22.48 -21.89
C ARG A 3 -23.93 21.40 -21.81
N PRO A 4 -24.79 21.22 -22.86
CA PRO A 4 -25.85 20.20 -22.84
C PRO A 4 -25.34 18.79 -22.50
N VAL A 5 -24.16 18.38 -23.02
CA VAL A 5 -23.55 17.10 -22.75
C VAL A 5 -23.17 16.95 -21.27
N GLN A 6 -22.67 18.02 -20.63
CA GLN A 6 -22.30 18.00 -19.20
C GLN A 6 -23.57 17.83 -18.32
N VAL A 7 -24.68 18.45 -18.71
CA VAL A 7 -25.93 18.31 -17.99
C VAL A 7 -26.50 16.90 -18.16
N ALA A 8 -26.47 16.36 -19.38
CA ALA A 8 -26.90 14.98 -19.64
C ALA A 8 -26.12 13.96 -18.83
N VAL A 9 -24.77 14.07 -18.81
CA VAL A 9 -23.88 13.22 -18.03
C VAL A 9 -24.18 13.36 -16.54
N ALA A 10 -24.30 14.58 -16.02
CA ALA A 10 -24.60 14.81 -14.61
C ALA A 10 -25.96 14.20 -14.20
N ARG A 11 -26.99 14.31 -15.03
CA ARG A 11 -28.27 13.67 -14.76
C ARG A 11 -28.14 12.15 -14.67
N GLU A 12 -27.43 11.54 -15.61
CA GLU A 12 -27.24 10.10 -15.61
C GLU A 12 -26.42 9.63 -14.37
N MET A 13 -25.44 10.43 -13.90
CA MET A 13 -24.70 10.13 -12.66
C MET A 13 -25.56 10.29 -11.40
N ILE A 14 -26.48 11.25 -11.37
CA ILE A 14 -27.36 11.50 -10.22
C ILE A 14 -28.44 10.43 -10.11
N SER A 15 -29.08 10.12 -11.24
CA SER A 15 -30.21 9.19 -11.33
C SER A 15 -30.06 8.31 -12.57
N PRO A 16 -29.24 7.25 -12.50
CA PRO A 16 -29.03 6.36 -13.63
C PRO A 16 -30.33 5.67 -14.07
N VAL A 17 -30.58 5.61 -15.37
CA VAL A 17 -31.73 4.88 -15.93
C VAL A 17 -31.67 3.39 -15.53
N SER A 18 -30.48 2.82 -15.42
CA SER A 18 -30.28 1.43 -15.02
C SER A 18 -30.57 1.14 -13.54
N GLN A 19 -30.72 2.17 -12.70
CA GLN A 19 -30.78 2.08 -11.23
C GLN A 19 -29.56 1.38 -10.57
N HIS A 20 -28.48 1.21 -11.32
CA HIS A 20 -27.19 0.63 -10.85
C HIS A 20 -26.08 1.67 -10.91
N ASN A 21 -24.90 1.28 -10.38
CA ASN A 21 -23.70 2.09 -10.52
C ASN A 21 -23.37 2.27 -12.01
N ILE A 22 -22.94 3.48 -12.38
CA ILE A 22 -22.63 3.82 -13.75
C ILE A 22 -21.17 4.29 -13.87
N SER A 23 -20.56 3.93 -14.98
CA SER A 23 -19.25 4.45 -15.39
C SER A 23 -19.40 5.11 -16.75
N LEU A 24 -18.98 6.36 -16.84
CA LEU A 24 -19.09 7.17 -18.04
C LEU A 24 -17.71 7.62 -18.51
N GLN A 25 -17.43 7.43 -19.79
CA GLN A 25 -16.22 7.90 -20.40
C GLN A 25 -16.44 9.26 -21.05
N LEU A 26 -15.57 10.20 -20.71
CA LEU A 26 -15.57 11.56 -21.26
C LEU A 26 -14.21 11.89 -21.83
N ASN A 27 -14.17 12.64 -22.92
CA ASN A 27 -12.93 13.12 -23.48
C ASN A 27 -12.24 14.13 -22.58
N MET A 28 -10.93 14.26 -22.71
CA MET A 28 -10.18 15.30 -22.01
C MET A 28 -10.72 16.69 -22.42
N GLY A 29 -10.79 17.61 -21.45
CA GLY A 29 -11.30 18.97 -21.69
C GLY A 29 -12.82 19.13 -21.66
N GLU A 30 -13.60 18.07 -21.50
CA GLU A 30 -15.07 18.12 -21.39
C GLU A 30 -15.58 18.71 -20.07
N GLY A 31 -14.67 19.09 -19.16
CA GLY A 31 -15.02 19.71 -17.87
C GLY A 31 -15.50 18.73 -16.81
N LYS A 32 -15.01 17.47 -16.85
CA LYS A 32 -15.35 16.44 -15.89
C LYS A 32 -15.18 16.93 -14.45
N SER A 33 -13.96 17.24 -14.04
CA SER A 33 -13.67 17.64 -12.65
C SER A 33 -14.11 19.07 -12.33
N SER A 34 -14.10 19.99 -13.32
CA SER A 34 -14.40 21.40 -13.10
C SER A 34 -15.89 21.79 -13.14
N VAL A 35 -16.75 20.97 -13.77
CA VAL A 35 -18.19 21.25 -13.94
C VAL A 35 -19.04 20.10 -13.48
N ILE A 36 -18.80 18.88 -14.01
CA ILE A 36 -19.67 17.73 -13.77
C ILE A 36 -19.58 17.27 -12.33
N VAL A 37 -18.37 17.05 -11.79
CA VAL A 37 -18.18 16.61 -10.41
C VAL A 37 -18.80 17.60 -9.41
N PRO A 38 -18.56 18.92 -9.46
CA PRO A 38 -19.24 19.87 -8.58
C PRO A 38 -20.75 19.86 -8.71
N LEU A 39 -21.28 19.76 -9.94
CA LEU A 39 -22.73 19.73 -10.19
C LEU A 39 -23.37 18.49 -9.57
N VAL A 40 -22.80 17.31 -9.79
CA VAL A 40 -23.28 16.04 -9.22
C VAL A 40 -23.16 16.06 -7.70
N ALA A 41 -22.00 16.47 -7.17
CA ALA A 41 -21.76 16.52 -5.74
C ALA A 41 -22.73 17.47 -5.02
N SER A 42 -22.98 18.67 -5.57
CA SER A 42 -23.92 19.63 -4.98
C SER A 42 -25.35 19.14 -4.96
N THR A 43 -25.75 18.36 -5.97
CA THR A 43 -27.11 17.82 -6.08
C THR A 43 -27.32 16.64 -5.14
N LEU A 44 -26.33 15.75 -5.03
CA LEU A 44 -26.40 14.58 -4.16
C LEU A 44 -26.25 14.93 -2.67
N ALA A 45 -25.54 16.02 -2.36
CA ALA A 45 -25.31 16.50 -0.99
C ALA A 45 -26.53 17.32 -0.49
N ASP A 46 -27.67 16.66 -0.38
CA ASP A 46 -28.97 17.22 -0.02
C ASP A 46 -29.28 17.20 1.49
N GLY A 47 -28.37 16.69 2.29
CA GLY A 47 -28.58 16.49 3.72
C GLY A 47 -28.99 15.06 4.10
N SER A 48 -29.37 14.22 3.15
CA SER A 48 -29.76 12.82 3.37
C SER A 48 -28.62 11.84 3.04
N ASN A 49 -27.73 12.21 2.14
CA ASN A 49 -26.65 11.37 1.66
C ASN A 49 -25.28 11.82 2.20
N PHE A 50 -24.41 10.85 2.47
CA PHE A 50 -22.98 11.09 2.74
C PHE A 50 -22.20 11.07 1.43
N VAL A 51 -22.04 12.23 0.81
CA VAL A 51 -21.40 12.36 -0.51
C VAL A 51 -19.89 12.38 -0.39
N ARG A 52 -19.22 11.48 -1.14
CA ARG A 52 -17.77 11.39 -1.18
C ARG A 52 -17.26 11.55 -2.61
N VAL A 53 -16.30 12.44 -2.80
CA VAL A 53 -15.53 12.56 -4.04
C VAL A 53 -14.21 11.85 -3.85
N ILE A 54 -14.06 10.71 -4.52
CA ILE A 54 -12.89 9.84 -4.44
C ILE A 54 -11.95 10.22 -5.57
N THR A 55 -10.76 10.66 -5.22
CA THR A 55 -9.76 11.12 -6.19
C THR A 55 -8.39 10.57 -5.86
N LEU A 56 -7.56 10.39 -6.88
CA LEU A 56 -6.18 9.92 -6.72
C LEU A 56 -5.36 10.90 -5.88
N LYS A 57 -4.45 10.36 -5.08
CA LYS A 57 -3.59 11.14 -4.19
C LYS A 57 -2.93 12.37 -4.83
N PRO A 58 -2.34 12.30 -6.04
CA PRO A 58 -1.74 13.46 -6.68
C PRO A 58 -2.73 14.59 -7.02
N LEU A 59 -4.00 14.25 -7.24
CA LEU A 59 -5.05 15.18 -7.64
C LEU A 59 -5.89 15.68 -6.46
N SER A 60 -5.76 15.08 -5.28
CA SER A 60 -6.64 15.33 -4.14
C SER A 60 -6.62 16.78 -3.65
N SER A 61 -5.44 17.41 -3.58
CA SER A 61 -5.32 18.82 -3.18
C SER A 61 -5.97 19.77 -4.19
N GLN A 62 -5.77 19.51 -5.48
CA GLN A 62 -6.38 20.30 -6.55
C GLN A 62 -7.89 20.15 -6.54
N MET A 63 -8.41 18.92 -6.41
CA MET A 63 -9.84 18.66 -6.31
C MET A 63 -10.46 19.36 -5.09
N PHE A 64 -9.81 19.28 -3.93
CA PHE A 64 -10.27 19.94 -2.72
C PHE A 64 -10.41 21.45 -2.93
N GLN A 65 -9.36 22.12 -3.44
CA GLN A 65 -9.39 23.56 -3.71
C GLN A 65 -10.47 23.95 -4.73
N LEU A 66 -10.62 23.14 -5.77
CA LEU A 66 -11.64 23.35 -6.79
C LEU A 66 -13.05 23.27 -6.19
N LEU A 67 -13.34 22.24 -5.37
CA LEU A 67 -14.64 22.09 -4.74
C LEU A 67 -14.91 23.18 -3.70
N VAL A 68 -13.91 23.59 -2.91
CA VAL A 68 -14.05 24.73 -2.01
C VAL A 68 -14.43 25.99 -2.79
N GLY A 69 -13.74 26.31 -3.87
CA GLY A 69 -14.05 27.49 -4.68
C GLY A 69 -15.41 27.44 -5.37
N ARG A 70 -15.91 26.26 -5.74
CA ARG A 70 -17.17 26.08 -6.46
C ARG A 70 -18.39 25.89 -5.56
N LEU A 71 -18.24 25.15 -4.47
CA LEU A 71 -19.35 24.75 -3.63
C LEU A 71 -19.49 25.55 -2.35
N SER A 72 -18.37 25.83 -1.64
CA SER A 72 -18.46 26.55 -0.37
C SER A 72 -18.85 28.00 -0.54
N GLY A 73 -18.26 28.70 -1.52
CA GLY A 73 -18.50 30.13 -1.70
C GLY A 73 -19.88 30.45 -2.28
N LEU A 74 -20.37 29.66 -3.24
CA LEU A 74 -21.59 29.97 -3.97
C LEU A 74 -22.84 29.24 -3.43
N LEU A 75 -22.66 28.00 -2.94
CA LEU A 75 -23.78 27.13 -2.57
C LEU A 75 -23.84 26.82 -1.07
N ASN A 76 -22.92 27.39 -0.29
CA ASN A 76 -22.78 27.14 1.15
C ASN A 76 -22.72 25.65 1.50
N ARG A 77 -22.03 24.86 0.65
CA ARG A 77 -21.80 23.43 0.87
C ARG A 77 -20.41 23.25 1.48
N PRO A 78 -20.29 22.80 2.74
CA PRO A 78 -19.00 22.62 3.37
C PRO A 78 -18.21 21.46 2.74
N ILE A 79 -16.92 21.65 2.56
CA ILE A 79 -16.03 20.63 2.01
C ILE A 79 -15.18 20.09 3.15
N PHE A 80 -15.24 18.77 3.33
CA PHE A 80 -14.51 18.05 4.35
C PHE A 80 -13.31 17.32 3.75
N TYR A 81 -12.23 17.24 4.50
CA TYR A 81 -11.08 16.39 4.21
C TYR A 81 -10.62 15.72 5.50
N ILE A 82 -10.82 14.42 5.59
CA ILE A 82 -10.51 13.65 6.79
C ILE A 82 -9.56 12.54 6.39
N PRO A 83 -8.23 12.75 6.53
CA PRO A 83 -7.25 11.73 6.20
C PRO A 83 -7.34 10.58 7.20
N PHE A 84 -7.32 9.36 6.68
CA PHE A 84 -7.29 8.15 7.46
C PHE A 84 -6.12 7.29 7.01
N SER A 85 -5.23 6.96 7.92
CA SER A 85 -4.08 6.11 7.59
C SER A 85 -3.82 5.11 8.71
N ARG A 86 -3.06 4.08 8.41
CA ARG A 86 -2.67 3.08 9.38
C ARG A 86 -1.83 3.65 10.54
N SER A 87 -1.16 4.78 10.36
CA SER A 87 -0.37 5.44 11.41
C SER A 87 -1.23 6.08 12.51
N LEU A 88 -2.55 6.18 12.31
CA LEU A 88 -3.45 6.70 13.34
C LEU A 88 -3.59 5.69 14.49
N HIS A 89 -3.34 6.16 15.70
CA HIS A 89 -3.70 5.40 16.91
C HIS A 89 -5.19 5.54 17.16
N VAL A 90 -5.95 4.54 16.72
CA VAL A 90 -7.40 4.55 16.80
C VAL A 90 -7.84 4.03 18.16
N ASN A 91 -8.58 4.88 18.88
CA ASN A 91 -9.29 4.55 20.12
C ASN A 91 -10.78 4.90 19.97
N SER A 92 -11.61 4.51 20.90
CA SER A 92 -13.07 4.77 20.88
C SER A 92 -13.39 6.26 20.74
N SER A 93 -12.63 7.15 21.37
CA SER A 93 -12.84 8.59 21.26
C SER A 93 -12.62 9.10 19.83
N LEU A 94 -11.58 8.63 19.16
CA LEU A 94 -11.29 9.02 17.78
C LEU A 94 -12.34 8.45 16.81
N VAL A 95 -12.78 7.19 16.99
CA VAL A 95 -13.84 6.60 16.16
C VAL A 95 -15.13 7.40 16.29
N ASN A 96 -15.51 7.79 17.52
CA ASN A 96 -16.68 8.63 17.76
C ASN A 96 -16.53 9.99 17.09
N THR A 97 -15.37 10.63 17.20
CA THR A 97 -15.10 11.92 16.53
C THR A 97 -15.25 11.80 15.01
N ILE A 98 -14.68 10.78 14.40
CA ILE A 98 -14.80 10.53 12.96
C ILE A 98 -16.27 10.28 12.58
N SER A 99 -16.98 9.47 13.38
CA SER A 99 -18.40 9.20 13.16
C SER A 99 -19.24 10.48 13.22
N CYS A 100 -18.99 11.34 14.20
CA CYS A 100 -19.66 12.64 14.31
C CYS A 100 -19.36 13.54 13.11
N LEU A 101 -18.09 13.60 12.65
CA LEU A 101 -17.70 14.40 11.49
C LEU A 101 -18.36 13.89 10.19
N TYR A 102 -18.44 12.58 9.98
CA TYR A 102 -19.11 12.01 8.82
C TYR A 102 -20.61 12.29 8.82
N ARG A 103 -21.27 12.12 9.97
CA ARG A 103 -22.70 12.42 10.14
C ARG A 103 -23.00 13.91 9.96
N ARG A 104 -22.12 14.75 10.49
CA ARG A 104 -22.18 16.20 10.30
C ARG A 104 -22.02 16.58 8.84
N CYS A 105 -21.03 15.99 8.15
CA CYS A 105 -20.84 16.19 6.71
C CYS A 105 -22.12 15.85 5.94
N ALA A 106 -22.75 14.72 6.21
CA ALA A 106 -24.01 14.35 5.57
C ALA A 106 -25.13 15.34 5.90
N ALA A 107 -25.38 15.65 7.18
CA ALA A 107 -26.49 16.49 7.64
C ALA A 107 -26.40 17.94 7.14
N GLU A 108 -25.19 18.50 7.04
CA GLU A 108 -24.96 19.85 6.51
C GLU A 108 -24.97 19.91 4.97
N GLY A 109 -25.26 18.79 4.29
CA GLY A 109 -25.14 18.72 2.83
C GLY A 109 -23.71 18.99 2.34
N GLY A 110 -22.74 18.55 3.12
CA GLY A 110 -21.31 18.67 2.81
C GLY A 110 -20.82 17.58 1.87
N VAL A 111 -19.61 17.78 1.38
CA VAL A 111 -18.92 16.84 0.49
C VAL A 111 -17.56 16.47 1.10
N LEU A 112 -17.32 15.18 1.23
CA LEU A 112 -16.01 14.66 1.67
C LEU A 112 -15.12 14.39 0.47
N VAL A 113 -13.98 15.08 0.38
CA VAL A 113 -12.91 14.71 -0.55
C VAL A 113 -12.02 13.68 0.12
N VAL A 114 -11.83 12.55 -0.54
CA VAL A 114 -11.11 11.42 0.07
C VAL A 114 -10.26 10.69 -0.96
N GLN A 115 -9.15 10.15 -0.50
CA GLN A 115 -8.30 9.27 -1.30
C GLN A 115 -8.72 7.81 -1.11
N PRO A 116 -8.58 6.95 -2.12
CA PRO A 116 -8.94 5.53 -2.00
C PRO A 116 -8.12 4.83 -0.91
N GLU A 117 -6.86 5.25 -0.69
CA GLU A 117 -6.02 4.74 0.38
C GLU A 117 -6.62 4.99 1.78
N HIS A 118 -7.28 6.13 1.98
CA HIS A 118 -7.94 6.43 3.24
C HIS A 118 -9.13 5.51 3.50
N LEU A 119 -9.96 5.26 2.48
CA LEU A 119 -11.11 4.37 2.57
C LEU A 119 -10.69 2.92 2.82
N LEU A 120 -9.68 2.45 2.08
CA LEU A 120 -9.15 1.11 2.23
C LEU A 120 -8.46 0.93 3.60
N SER A 121 -7.69 1.93 4.05
CA SER A 121 -7.06 1.90 5.37
C SER A 121 -8.09 1.82 6.50
N GLN A 122 -9.20 2.54 6.38
CA GLN A 122 -10.29 2.47 7.37
C GLN A 122 -10.89 1.06 7.45
N LYS A 123 -11.18 0.45 6.30
CA LYS A 123 -11.70 -0.93 6.23
C LYS A 123 -10.71 -1.94 6.79
N LEU A 124 -9.46 -1.85 6.40
CA LEU A 124 -8.41 -2.77 6.82
C LEU A 124 -8.06 -2.60 8.31
N MET A 125 -8.18 -1.40 8.85
CA MET A 125 -7.99 -1.15 10.28
C MET A 125 -9.05 -1.84 11.13
N HIS A 126 -10.31 -1.88 10.69
CA HIS A 126 -11.35 -2.67 11.34
C HIS A 126 -10.94 -4.15 11.42
N VAL A 127 -10.52 -4.74 10.30
CA VAL A 127 -10.06 -6.12 10.25
C VAL A 127 -8.84 -6.34 11.16
N ASN A 128 -7.88 -5.40 11.15
CA ASN A 128 -6.69 -5.50 12.00
C ASN A 128 -7.05 -5.47 13.50
N HIS A 129 -7.97 -4.60 13.93
CA HIS A 129 -8.44 -4.58 15.31
C HIS A 129 -9.17 -5.87 15.69
N LEU A 130 -9.96 -6.46 14.78
CA LEU A 130 -10.59 -7.76 15.01
C LEU A 130 -9.55 -8.85 15.23
N LEU A 131 -8.55 -8.94 14.36
CA LEU A 131 -7.49 -9.96 14.43
C LEU A 131 -6.61 -9.83 15.68
N THR A 132 -6.34 -8.58 16.11
CA THR A 132 -5.46 -8.30 17.26
C THR A 132 -6.20 -8.14 18.59
N SER A 133 -7.51 -8.36 18.61
CA SER A 133 -8.36 -8.14 19.80
C SER A 133 -8.35 -9.30 20.80
N HIS A 134 -7.62 -10.39 20.55
CA HIS A 134 -7.58 -11.55 21.46
C HIS A 134 -7.14 -11.14 22.87
N GLY A 135 -8.01 -11.33 23.84
CA GLY A 135 -7.75 -11.00 25.25
C GLY A 135 -7.82 -9.50 25.61
N ASN A 136 -7.93 -8.60 24.64
CA ASN A 136 -7.99 -7.15 24.90
C ASN A 136 -9.42 -6.60 24.68
N ARG A 137 -10.09 -6.22 25.79
CA ARG A 137 -11.47 -5.69 25.78
C ARG A 137 -11.57 -4.34 25.03
N GLU A 138 -10.59 -3.48 25.20
CA GLU A 138 -10.55 -2.16 24.55
C GLU A 138 -10.44 -2.28 23.03
N LYS A 139 -9.49 -3.07 22.53
CA LYS A 139 -9.34 -3.33 21.09
C LYS A 139 -10.61 -3.92 20.48
N ARG A 140 -11.34 -4.76 21.23
CA ARG A 140 -12.61 -5.34 20.78
C ARG A 140 -13.72 -4.28 20.69
N SER A 141 -13.78 -3.33 21.64
CA SER A 141 -14.73 -2.20 21.59
C SER A 141 -14.46 -1.35 20.36
N VAL A 142 -13.21 -0.97 20.13
CA VAL A 142 -12.81 -0.18 18.96
C VAL A 142 -13.14 -0.90 17.64
N ALA A 143 -12.90 -2.21 17.57
CA ALA A 143 -13.25 -3.00 16.38
C ALA A 143 -14.77 -2.96 16.13
N HIS A 144 -15.59 -3.11 17.17
CA HIS A 144 -17.04 -3.04 17.06
C HIS A 144 -17.51 -1.67 16.57
N GLU A 145 -16.98 -0.59 17.15
CA GLU A 145 -17.33 0.79 16.77
C GLU A 145 -16.92 1.10 15.32
N LEU A 146 -15.74 0.65 14.89
CA LEU A 146 -15.31 0.76 13.49
C LEU A 146 -16.24 0.00 12.55
N GLY A 147 -16.73 -1.19 12.96
CA GLY A 147 -17.71 -1.96 12.22
C GLY A 147 -19.04 -1.20 12.05
N LEU A 148 -19.58 -0.64 13.14
CA LEU A 148 -20.80 0.17 13.09
C LEU A 148 -20.64 1.41 12.20
N LEU A 149 -19.49 2.07 12.27
CA LEU A 149 -19.18 3.21 11.38
C LEU A 149 -19.15 2.78 9.92
N GLN A 150 -18.52 1.65 9.63
CA GLN A 150 -18.41 1.11 8.27
C GLN A 150 -19.78 0.70 7.70
N ASP A 151 -20.63 0.08 8.51
CA ASP A 151 -22.00 -0.25 8.14
C ASP A 151 -22.83 0.99 7.81
N TRP A 152 -22.71 2.02 8.63
CA TRP A 152 -23.38 3.28 8.37
C TRP A 152 -22.87 3.91 7.06
N VAL A 153 -21.55 3.99 6.88
CA VAL A 153 -20.93 4.52 5.67
C VAL A 153 -21.43 3.76 4.43
N SER A 154 -21.48 2.43 4.47
CA SER A 154 -21.90 1.61 3.34
C SER A 154 -23.36 1.87 2.91
N LYS A 155 -24.21 2.26 3.86
CA LYS A 155 -25.64 2.54 3.60
C LYS A 155 -25.90 3.99 3.20
N ALA A 156 -25.17 4.93 3.77
CA ALA A 156 -25.40 6.36 3.61
C ALA A 156 -24.59 6.99 2.47
N SER A 157 -23.50 6.35 2.03
CA SER A 157 -22.58 6.99 1.09
C SER A 157 -23.06 6.97 -0.35
N ARG A 158 -22.77 8.07 -1.05
CA ARG A 158 -22.86 8.22 -2.49
C ARG A 158 -21.47 8.64 -2.99
N ASP A 159 -20.87 7.80 -3.78
CA ASP A 159 -19.49 7.94 -4.23
C ASP A 159 -19.41 8.46 -5.65
N ILE A 160 -18.63 9.50 -5.84
CA ILE A 160 -18.25 10.06 -7.13
C ILE A 160 -16.77 9.76 -7.33
N LEU A 161 -16.44 8.88 -8.28
CA LEU A 161 -15.08 8.49 -8.58
C LEU A 161 -14.52 9.35 -9.71
N ASP A 162 -13.53 10.15 -9.41
CA ASP A 162 -12.71 10.81 -10.43
C ASP A 162 -11.60 9.84 -10.87
N GLU A 163 -11.34 9.75 -12.19
CA GLU A 163 -10.42 8.73 -12.75
C GLU A 163 -10.82 7.28 -12.38
N SER A 164 -12.10 6.92 -12.63
CA SER A 164 -12.64 5.61 -12.24
C SER A 164 -11.94 4.43 -12.91
N ASP A 165 -11.36 4.60 -14.08
CA ASP A 165 -10.58 3.61 -14.80
C ASP A 165 -9.27 3.25 -14.07
N GLU A 166 -8.67 4.18 -13.35
CA GLU A 166 -7.52 3.94 -12.48
C GLU A 166 -7.95 3.33 -11.14
N LEU A 167 -8.98 3.92 -10.51
CA LEU A 167 -9.44 3.53 -9.18
C LEU A 167 -10.05 2.12 -9.14
N LEU A 168 -10.76 1.73 -10.19
CA LEU A 168 -11.40 0.41 -10.32
C LEU A 168 -10.52 -0.59 -11.07
N HIS A 169 -9.31 -0.20 -11.43
CA HIS A 169 -8.41 -1.09 -12.14
C HIS A 169 -7.98 -2.24 -11.24
N VAL A 170 -7.99 -3.46 -11.77
CA VAL A 170 -7.64 -4.69 -11.01
C VAL A 170 -6.23 -4.69 -10.42
N ARG A 171 -5.37 -3.80 -10.88
CA ARG A 171 -4.00 -3.62 -10.38
C ARG A 171 -3.89 -2.58 -9.27
N TYR A 172 -4.97 -1.86 -8.96
CA TYR A 172 -4.96 -0.94 -7.84
C TYR A 172 -4.89 -1.73 -6.54
N GLN A 173 -3.79 -1.60 -5.81
CA GLN A 173 -3.55 -2.34 -4.58
C GLN A 173 -3.07 -1.39 -3.48
N LEU A 174 -3.62 -1.57 -2.30
CA LEU A 174 -3.08 -0.99 -1.08
C LEU A 174 -2.38 -2.08 -0.28
N VAL A 175 -1.09 -1.91 -0.04
CA VAL A 175 -0.35 -2.78 0.89
C VAL A 175 -0.60 -2.29 2.31
N TYR A 176 -1.32 -3.09 3.09
CA TYR A 176 -1.61 -2.84 4.48
C TYR A 176 -1.01 -3.95 5.33
N THR A 177 -0.03 -3.62 6.15
CA THR A 177 0.59 -4.59 7.06
C THR A 177 -0.26 -4.75 8.31
N ALA A 178 -0.66 -5.97 8.64
CA ALA A 178 -1.38 -6.28 9.88
C ALA A 178 -0.40 -6.38 11.07
N GLY A 179 -0.91 -6.17 12.28
CA GLY A 179 -0.14 -6.28 13.53
C GLY A 179 0.19 -4.94 14.17
N GLU A 180 0.97 -4.97 15.24
CA GLU A 180 1.35 -3.76 15.97
C GLU A 180 2.37 -2.94 15.18
N GLN A 181 2.16 -1.62 15.15
CA GLN A 181 3.16 -0.69 14.66
C GLN A 181 4.21 -0.45 15.73
N MET A 182 5.44 -0.79 15.42
CA MET A 182 6.57 -0.41 16.25
C MET A 182 7.31 0.73 15.56
N PRO A 183 7.88 1.68 16.35
CA PRO A 183 8.77 2.70 15.78
C PRO A 183 9.90 2.02 15.01
N VAL A 184 10.17 2.53 13.82
CA VAL A 184 11.34 2.10 13.05
C VAL A 184 12.58 2.55 13.80
N ASP A 185 13.47 1.63 14.08
CA ASP A 185 14.78 1.96 14.61
C ASP A 185 15.54 2.74 13.53
N ASP A 186 15.66 4.04 13.71
CA ASP A 186 16.36 4.96 12.77
C ASP A 186 17.89 4.82 12.87
N HIS A 187 18.38 3.82 13.60
CA HIS A 187 19.82 3.62 13.74
C HIS A 187 20.49 3.39 12.39
N PRO A 188 21.59 4.07 12.07
CA PRO A 188 22.27 3.99 10.78
C PRO A 188 22.61 2.55 10.34
N ASN A 189 22.89 1.67 11.29
CA ASN A 189 23.21 0.26 11.04
C ASN A 189 22.12 -0.48 10.26
N ARG A 190 20.86 -0.08 10.38
CA ARG A 190 19.79 -0.68 9.59
C ARG A 190 20.02 -0.46 8.09
N TRP A 191 20.30 0.77 7.70
CA TRP A 191 20.53 1.12 6.30
C TRP A 191 21.83 0.54 5.77
N ILE A 192 22.87 0.51 6.60
CA ILE A 192 24.14 -0.12 6.27
C ILE A 192 23.95 -1.62 6.03
N THR A 193 23.18 -2.31 6.88
CA THR A 193 22.85 -3.73 6.69
C THR A 193 22.12 -3.96 5.37
N ILE A 194 21.10 -3.15 5.07
CA ILE A 194 20.35 -3.25 3.82
C ILE A 194 21.29 -3.07 2.62
N GLN A 195 22.13 -2.06 2.62
CA GLN A 195 23.10 -1.82 1.53
C GLN A 195 24.08 -2.98 1.37
N GLN A 196 24.59 -3.53 2.46
CA GLN A 196 25.49 -4.68 2.42
C GLN A 196 24.79 -5.93 1.87
N VAL A 197 23.54 -6.20 2.27
CA VAL A 197 22.73 -7.29 1.71
C VAL A 197 22.56 -7.13 0.19
N PHE A 198 22.26 -5.92 -0.29
CA PHE A 198 22.18 -5.65 -1.73
C PHE A 198 23.52 -5.83 -2.44
N GLY A 199 24.63 -5.46 -1.82
CA GLY A 199 25.97 -5.73 -2.35
C GLY A 199 26.23 -7.23 -2.51
N ARG A 200 25.88 -8.04 -1.50
CA ARG A 200 25.98 -9.51 -1.57
C ARG A 200 25.06 -10.11 -2.61
N LEU A 201 23.83 -9.60 -2.71
CA LEU A 201 22.91 -10.00 -3.76
C LEU A 201 23.53 -9.88 -5.15
N GLN A 202 24.16 -8.74 -5.44
CA GLN A 202 24.78 -8.52 -6.75
C GLN A 202 25.87 -9.56 -7.05
N VAL A 203 26.71 -9.87 -6.07
CA VAL A 203 27.77 -10.87 -6.21
C VAL A 203 27.21 -12.27 -6.46
N HIS A 204 26.24 -12.69 -5.65
CA HIS A 204 25.65 -14.03 -5.77
C HIS A 204 24.77 -14.18 -7.00
N ALA A 205 24.02 -13.15 -7.40
CA ALA A 205 23.20 -13.18 -8.60
C ALA A 205 24.04 -13.36 -9.88
N VAL A 206 25.21 -12.70 -9.96
CA VAL A 206 26.13 -12.89 -11.10
C VAL A 206 26.66 -14.32 -11.15
N LYS A 207 27.04 -14.89 -10.02
CA LYS A 207 27.51 -16.29 -9.94
C LYS A 207 26.43 -17.27 -10.34
N LEU A 208 25.20 -17.10 -9.81
CA LEU A 208 24.09 -17.99 -10.11
C LEU A 208 23.60 -17.85 -11.56
N ARG A 209 23.66 -16.65 -12.14
CA ARG A 209 23.36 -16.46 -13.56
C ARG A 209 24.30 -17.28 -14.46
N ALA A 210 25.58 -17.41 -14.11
CA ALA A 210 26.51 -18.23 -14.88
C ALA A 210 26.10 -19.72 -14.88
N THR A 211 25.54 -20.21 -13.77
CA THR A 211 25.05 -21.59 -13.65
C THR A 211 23.63 -21.77 -14.18
N PHE A 212 22.77 -20.79 -13.97
CA PHE A 212 21.33 -20.82 -14.31
C PHE A 212 20.92 -19.61 -15.15
N PRO A 213 21.38 -19.49 -16.40
CA PRO A 213 21.19 -18.28 -17.21
C PRO A 213 19.72 -17.96 -17.56
N LYS A 214 18.84 -18.95 -17.51
CA LYS A 214 17.41 -18.78 -17.78
C LYS A 214 16.59 -18.37 -16.54
N MET A 215 17.16 -18.47 -15.35
CA MET A 215 16.43 -18.21 -14.10
C MET A 215 16.67 -16.80 -13.56
N ILE A 216 17.69 -16.10 -14.02
CA ILE A 216 18.05 -14.75 -13.56
C ILE A 216 18.37 -13.85 -14.76
N ALA A 217 17.71 -12.72 -14.86
CA ALA A 217 18.07 -11.64 -15.77
C ALA A 217 18.83 -10.55 -15.01
N ILE A 218 19.98 -10.13 -15.55
CA ILE A 218 20.79 -9.05 -14.99
C ILE A 218 21.11 -8.07 -16.12
N ASP A 219 20.64 -6.83 -15.96
CA ASP A 219 21.01 -5.71 -16.81
C ASP A 219 22.05 -4.88 -16.07
N THR A 220 23.29 -4.91 -16.56
CA THR A 220 24.40 -4.19 -15.93
C THR A 220 24.31 -2.69 -16.22
N ALA A 221 24.29 -1.89 -15.18
CA ALA A 221 24.42 -0.44 -15.31
C ALA A 221 25.92 -0.08 -15.30
N PRO A 222 26.39 0.82 -16.17
CA PRO A 222 27.80 1.25 -16.18
C PRO A 222 28.18 1.95 -14.90
N ASN A 223 27.26 2.71 -14.29
CA ASN A 223 27.44 3.38 -13.01
C ASN A 223 26.23 3.07 -12.12
N GLY A 224 26.45 2.25 -11.08
CA GLY A 224 25.42 1.96 -10.07
C GLY A 224 25.06 0.50 -9.93
N PHE A 225 23.95 0.25 -9.27
CA PHE A 225 23.45 -1.10 -8.98
C PHE A 225 22.79 -1.70 -10.22
N SER A 226 23.18 -2.92 -10.58
CA SER A 226 22.60 -3.64 -11.72
C SER A 226 21.13 -3.96 -11.48
N THR A 227 20.30 -3.90 -12.52
CA THR A 227 18.91 -4.36 -12.43
C THR A 227 18.89 -5.88 -12.43
N ILE A 228 18.47 -6.49 -11.35
CA ILE A 228 18.40 -7.93 -11.17
C ILE A 228 16.93 -8.34 -11.13
N ARG A 229 16.55 -9.36 -11.93
CA ARG A 229 15.21 -9.95 -11.93
C ARG A 229 15.32 -11.46 -11.80
N ILE A 230 14.55 -12.02 -10.92
CA ILE A 230 14.39 -13.47 -10.76
C ILE A 230 13.25 -13.92 -11.66
N LEU A 231 13.56 -14.77 -12.62
CA LEU A 231 12.61 -15.29 -13.61
C LEU A 231 11.95 -16.58 -13.12
N ASP A 232 12.67 -17.36 -12.32
CA ASP A 232 12.17 -18.55 -11.65
C ASP A 232 12.29 -18.41 -10.14
N SER A 233 11.17 -18.64 -9.46
CA SER A 233 11.07 -18.44 -8.01
C SER A 233 11.91 -19.43 -7.19
N ASP A 234 12.31 -20.57 -7.75
CA ASP A 234 13.09 -21.58 -7.02
C ASP A 234 14.52 -21.10 -6.77
N ILE A 235 15.11 -20.34 -7.71
CA ILE A 235 16.43 -19.73 -7.54
C ILE A 235 16.49 -18.70 -6.41
N PHE A 236 15.35 -18.16 -6.01
CA PHE A 236 15.29 -17.17 -4.90
C PHE A 236 15.75 -17.78 -3.58
N ARG A 237 15.42 -19.05 -3.33
CA ARG A 237 15.91 -19.76 -2.14
C ARG A 237 17.42 -19.87 -2.11
N ASP A 238 18.02 -20.17 -3.25
CA ASP A 238 19.47 -20.33 -3.37
C ASP A 238 20.16 -18.99 -3.12
N ILE A 239 19.66 -17.90 -3.74
CA ILE A 239 20.18 -16.54 -3.50
C ILE A 239 20.07 -16.16 -2.02
N SER A 240 18.89 -16.35 -1.42
CA SER A 240 18.64 -16.00 -0.01
C SER A 240 19.53 -16.82 0.90
N SER A 241 19.69 -18.12 0.66
CA SER A 241 20.54 -19.00 1.43
C SER A 241 22.01 -18.56 1.36
N LEU A 242 22.52 -18.23 0.18
CA LEU A 242 23.89 -17.76 0.00
C LEU A 242 24.14 -16.43 0.72
N ILE A 243 23.19 -15.50 0.67
CA ILE A 243 23.32 -14.22 1.38
C ILE A 243 23.29 -14.44 2.90
N VAL A 244 22.42 -15.33 3.39
CA VAL A 244 22.35 -15.66 4.82
C VAL A 244 23.62 -16.36 5.30
N ASP A 245 24.16 -17.30 4.53
CA ASP A 245 25.41 -17.98 4.85
C ASP A 245 26.60 -17.00 4.90
N ASP A 246 26.66 -16.07 3.96
CA ASP A 246 27.62 -14.96 4.00
C ASP A 246 27.45 -14.09 5.25
N ALA A 247 26.24 -13.69 5.59
CA ALA A 247 25.94 -12.86 6.74
C ALA A 247 26.32 -13.55 8.06
N LEU A 248 25.95 -14.82 8.20
CA LEU A 248 26.28 -15.64 9.38
C LEU A 248 27.77 -16.03 9.45
N GLY A 249 28.48 -16.01 8.32
CA GLY A 249 29.92 -16.17 8.24
C GLY A 249 30.72 -14.92 8.58
N GLY A 250 30.07 -13.78 8.89
CA GLY A 250 30.72 -12.51 9.19
C GLY A 250 30.89 -11.60 7.97
N GLY A 251 30.20 -11.87 6.86
CA GLY A 251 30.26 -11.08 5.63
C GLY A 251 29.60 -9.70 5.72
N LEU A 252 28.88 -9.40 6.81
CA LEU A 252 28.31 -8.08 7.08
C LEU A 252 29.12 -7.39 8.18
N SER A 253 29.85 -6.34 7.82
CA SER A 253 30.80 -5.68 8.72
C SER A 253 30.15 -4.99 9.93
N ASN A 254 28.90 -4.55 9.78
CA ASN A 254 28.13 -3.90 10.84
C ASN A 254 27.32 -4.87 11.72
N LEU A 255 27.26 -6.14 11.35
CA LEU A 255 26.57 -7.20 12.10
C LEU A 255 27.53 -8.39 12.30
N PRO A 256 28.24 -8.47 13.42
CA PRO A 256 29.23 -9.52 13.66
C PRO A 256 28.54 -10.85 14.01
N LEU A 257 27.69 -11.39 13.14
CA LEU A 257 26.99 -12.65 13.33
C LEU A 257 27.94 -13.87 13.33
N GLY A 258 29.13 -13.71 12.76
CA GLY A 258 30.13 -14.77 12.73
C GLY A 258 30.67 -15.18 14.11
N VAL A 259 30.51 -14.34 15.14
CA VAL A 259 30.91 -14.67 16.54
C VAL A 259 29.91 -15.62 17.22
N LEU A 260 28.73 -15.81 16.65
CA LEU A 260 27.72 -16.69 17.23
C LEU A 260 28.18 -18.16 17.20
N PRO A 261 27.87 -18.95 18.25
CA PRO A 261 28.11 -20.40 18.24
C PRO A 261 27.42 -21.07 17.05
N SER A 262 28.00 -22.16 16.56
CA SER A 262 27.47 -22.88 15.37
C SER A 262 26.03 -23.31 15.51
N VAL A 263 25.61 -23.73 16.70
CA VAL A 263 24.20 -24.11 17.00
C VAL A 263 23.27 -22.93 16.81
N ILE A 264 23.62 -21.76 17.35
CA ILE A 264 22.84 -20.53 17.25
C ILE A 264 22.82 -20.03 15.81
N ARG A 265 23.92 -20.11 15.08
CA ARG A 265 23.96 -19.77 13.65
C ARG A 265 23.02 -20.67 12.84
N GLY A 266 22.96 -21.97 13.16
CA GLY A 266 22.03 -22.91 12.54
C GLY A 266 20.57 -22.54 12.80
N ALA A 267 20.22 -22.21 14.04
CA ALA A 267 18.88 -21.73 14.40
C ALA A 267 18.55 -20.40 13.70
N ALA A 268 19.48 -19.44 13.72
CA ALA A 268 19.32 -18.16 13.04
C ALA A 268 19.14 -18.32 11.51
N ARG A 269 19.89 -19.24 10.88
CA ARG A 269 19.73 -19.54 9.46
C ARG A 269 18.31 -20.02 9.14
N ARG A 270 17.79 -21.01 9.87
CA ARG A 270 16.43 -21.51 9.69
C ARG A 270 15.41 -20.40 9.93
N PHE A 271 15.57 -19.65 11.02
CA PHE A 271 14.69 -18.52 11.34
C PHE A 271 14.65 -17.46 10.25
N ILE A 272 15.77 -17.12 9.62
CA ILE A 272 15.83 -16.09 8.57
C ILE A 272 15.22 -16.60 7.27
N THR A 273 15.46 -17.87 6.90
CA THR A 273 15.12 -18.39 5.57
C THR A 273 13.75 -19.06 5.48
N GLN A 274 13.22 -19.59 6.59
CA GLN A 274 11.99 -20.37 6.57
C GLN A 274 10.77 -19.55 7.04
N LYS A 275 9.63 -19.83 6.45
CA LYS A 275 8.36 -19.20 6.84
C LYS A 275 7.92 -19.64 8.23
N GLU A 276 7.89 -20.95 8.46
CA GLU A 276 7.56 -21.55 9.75
C GLU A 276 8.80 -21.61 10.63
N THR A 277 8.67 -21.13 11.85
CA THR A 277 9.75 -21.10 12.84
C THR A 277 9.42 -22.02 13.97
N SER A 278 10.37 -22.87 14.33
CA SER A 278 10.30 -23.69 15.53
C SER A 278 10.44 -22.83 16.80
N ASN A 279 9.64 -23.11 17.83
CA ASN A 279 9.77 -22.44 19.12
C ASN A 279 11.18 -22.68 19.73
N GLU A 280 11.75 -23.85 19.51
CA GLU A 280 13.10 -24.19 19.97
C GLU A 280 14.16 -23.26 19.35
N ASP A 281 14.07 -22.99 18.04
CA ASP A 281 14.99 -22.07 17.36
C ASP A 281 14.84 -20.64 17.89
N LEU A 282 13.60 -20.20 18.14
CA LEU A 282 13.34 -18.88 18.74
C LEU A 282 13.90 -18.76 20.15
N ASP A 283 13.71 -19.76 20.99
CA ASP A 283 14.21 -19.77 22.36
C ASP A 283 15.76 -19.78 22.38
N LEU A 284 16.39 -20.54 21.48
CA LEU A 284 17.83 -20.55 21.31
C LEU A 284 18.38 -19.17 20.90
N ILE A 285 17.79 -18.55 19.90
CA ILE A 285 18.19 -17.22 19.45
C ILE A 285 17.94 -16.19 20.55
N HIS A 286 16.79 -16.25 21.19
CA HIS A 286 16.41 -15.31 22.23
C HIS A 286 17.31 -15.41 23.46
N SER A 287 17.64 -16.63 23.92
CA SER A 287 18.52 -16.84 25.07
C SER A 287 19.93 -16.26 24.89
N HIS A 288 20.44 -16.22 23.64
CA HIS A 288 21.77 -15.70 23.34
C HIS A 288 21.80 -14.25 22.84
N CYS A 289 20.76 -13.80 22.20
CA CYS A 289 20.76 -12.53 21.46
C CYS A 289 19.76 -11.51 21.98
N ALA A 290 18.87 -11.87 22.94
CA ALA A 290 17.86 -10.95 23.46
C ALA A 290 18.47 -9.63 23.97
N GLY A 291 17.85 -8.51 23.59
CA GLY A 291 18.31 -7.18 24.01
C GLY A 291 19.57 -6.68 23.31
N THR A 292 20.19 -7.48 22.43
CA THR A 292 21.37 -7.10 21.69
C THR A 292 21.07 -6.57 20.28
N THR A 293 22.05 -5.87 19.70
CA THR A 293 22.00 -5.44 18.29
C THR A 293 21.96 -6.63 17.33
N LEU A 294 22.50 -7.80 17.74
CA LEU A 294 22.48 -9.02 16.94
C LEU A 294 21.05 -9.55 16.73
N PHE A 295 20.23 -9.53 17.77
CA PHE A 295 18.81 -9.95 17.64
C PHE A 295 18.03 -9.07 16.67
N LYS A 296 18.20 -7.74 16.78
CA LYS A 296 17.61 -6.78 15.83
C LYS A 296 18.11 -7.02 14.41
N GLY A 297 19.39 -7.35 14.24
CA GLY A 297 19.98 -7.70 12.96
C GLY A 297 19.40 -8.98 12.36
N ILE A 298 19.20 -10.02 13.15
CA ILE A 298 18.57 -11.28 12.72
C ILE A 298 17.13 -11.04 12.28
N LEU A 299 16.36 -10.23 13.04
CA LEU A 299 15.00 -9.85 12.67
C LEU A 299 14.96 -9.05 11.35
N LEU A 300 15.89 -8.13 11.16
CA LEU A 300 16.01 -7.36 9.93
C LEU A 300 16.33 -8.27 8.72
N LEU A 301 17.28 -9.19 8.89
CA LEU A 301 17.62 -10.16 7.84
C LEU A 301 16.44 -11.07 7.50
N ARG A 302 15.66 -11.51 8.49
CA ARG A 302 14.42 -12.26 8.24
C ARG A 302 13.44 -11.45 7.39
N GLY A 303 13.18 -10.19 7.75
CA GLY A 303 12.30 -9.32 6.98
C GLY A 303 12.76 -9.09 5.54
N LEU A 304 14.06 -9.14 5.28
CA LEU A 304 14.64 -8.98 3.95
C LEU A 304 14.61 -10.28 3.12
N LEU A 305 14.94 -11.42 3.75
CA LEU A 305 15.38 -12.63 3.07
C LEU A 305 14.45 -13.84 3.27
N MET A 306 13.39 -13.71 4.07
CA MET A 306 12.48 -14.81 4.36
C MET A 306 11.75 -15.26 3.09
N ASP A 307 12.19 -16.38 2.52
CA ASP A 307 11.62 -17.01 1.33
C ASP A 307 11.11 -15.97 0.29
N ARG A 308 10.00 -16.24 -0.36
CA ARG A 308 9.38 -15.35 -1.36
C ARG A 308 8.62 -14.16 -0.75
N GLU A 309 8.39 -14.19 0.55
CA GLU A 309 7.60 -13.18 1.27
C GLU A 309 8.45 -12.03 1.83
N GLY A 310 9.76 -12.17 1.86
CA GLY A 310 10.68 -11.10 2.24
C GLY A 310 10.68 -9.94 1.24
N ILE A 311 11.12 -8.77 1.69
CA ILE A 311 11.21 -7.55 0.84
C ILE A 311 12.02 -7.83 -0.42
N LEU A 312 13.10 -8.58 -0.31
CA LEU A 312 13.95 -8.92 -1.44
C LEU A 312 13.21 -9.76 -2.49
N GLY A 313 12.40 -10.74 -2.05
CA GLY A 313 11.55 -11.54 -2.94
C GLY A 313 10.56 -10.70 -3.73
N TYR A 314 9.95 -9.71 -3.07
CA TYR A 314 9.05 -8.78 -3.74
C TYR A 314 9.77 -7.89 -4.77
N VAL A 315 10.94 -7.34 -4.41
CA VAL A 315 11.71 -6.43 -5.28
C VAL A 315 12.26 -7.13 -6.51
N LEU A 316 12.66 -8.40 -6.37
CA LEU A 316 13.33 -9.16 -7.44
C LEU A 316 12.39 -9.96 -8.34
N LYS A 317 11.08 -9.99 -8.08
CA LYS A 317 10.11 -10.69 -8.93
C LYS A 317 10.21 -10.25 -10.39
N GLU A 318 10.09 -11.20 -11.29
CA GLU A 318 10.07 -10.99 -12.73
C GLU A 318 9.06 -9.94 -13.16
N ARG A 319 7.87 -10.04 -12.58
CA ARG A 319 6.72 -9.17 -12.85
C ARG A 319 6.30 -8.45 -11.58
N ARG A 320 7.10 -7.50 -11.17
CA ARG A 320 6.73 -6.67 -10.05
C ARG A 320 5.85 -5.50 -10.51
N TRP A 321 4.99 -5.07 -9.62
CA TRP A 321 4.30 -3.82 -9.76
C TRP A 321 5.31 -2.67 -9.59
N ARG A 322 5.60 -1.95 -10.66
CA ARG A 322 6.49 -0.79 -10.57
C ARG A 322 5.68 0.42 -10.13
N VAL A 323 6.05 0.98 -9.02
CA VAL A 323 5.59 2.31 -8.57
C VAL A 323 6.66 3.34 -8.91
N ASP A 324 7.10 3.35 -10.15
CA ASP A 324 7.99 4.39 -10.65
C ASP A 324 7.12 5.55 -11.15
N TYR A 325 7.22 6.68 -10.51
CA TYR A 325 6.61 7.91 -11.01
C TYR A 325 7.53 8.52 -12.06
N GLY A 326 7.10 8.57 -13.29
CA GLY A 326 7.87 9.14 -14.38
C GLY A 326 7.26 8.87 -15.74
N LEU A 327 7.81 9.50 -16.75
CA LEU A 327 7.40 9.28 -18.13
C LEU A 327 8.04 8.00 -18.66
N ASP A 328 7.27 7.20 -19.37
CA ASP A 328 7.79 6.10 -20.15
C ASP A 328 8.47 6.66 -21.39
N LEU A 329 9.77 6.43 -21.51
CA LEU A 329 10.56 6.93 -22.65
C LEU A 329 10.07 6.38 -24.01
N SER A 330 9.42 5.21 -24.02
CA SER A 330 8.81 4.64 -25.23
C SER A 330 7.39 5.16 -25.49
N ARG A 331 6.77 5.79 -24.48
CA ARG A 331 5.41 6.33 -24.51
C ARG A 331 5.35 7.60 -23.69
N THR A 332 5.95 8.63 -24.20
CA THR A 332 6.32 9.88 -23.51
C THR A 332 5.22 10.59 -22.76
N MET A 333 3.96 10.32 -23.05
CA MET A 333 2.81 11.00 -22.41
C MET A 333 2.04 10.12 -21.43
N LEU A 334 2.48 8.88 -21.18
CA LEU A 334 1.75 7.97 -20.28
C LEU A 334 2.38 7.93 -18.90
N ALA A 335 1.54 8.09 -17.90
CA ALA A 335 1.90 7.86 -16.51
C ALA A 335 2.34 6.41 -16.27
N VAL A 336 3.12 6.19 -15.21
CA VAL A 336 3.65 4.88 -14.83
C VAL A 336 2.60 3.76 -14.75
N PRO A 337 1.36 3.97 -14.24
CA PRO A 337 0.34 2.92 -14.25
C PRO A 337 0.05 2.39 -15.67
N TYR A 338 0.03 3.25 -16.66
CA TYR A 338 -0.19 2.84 -18.05
C TYR A 338 0.99 2.05 -18.61
N ARG A 339 2.21 2.46 -18.31
CA ARG A 339 3.42 1.73 -18.65
C ARG A 339 3.43 0.35 -18.02
N ALA A 340 3.07 0.23 -16.74
CA ALA A 340 2.99 -1.02 -16.03
C ALA A 340 1.91 -1.97 -16.61
N LYS A 341 0.80 -1.44 -17.11
CA LYS A 341 -0.27 -2.22 -17.74
C LYS A 341 0.22 -3.11 -18.88
N VAL A 342 1.14 -2.61 -19.70
CA VAL A 342 1.63 -3.35 -20.87
C VAL A 342 2.53 -4.52 -20.45
N GLY A 343 3.43 -4.30 -19.49
CA GLY A 343 4.38 -5.33 -19.05
C GLY A 343 3.84 -6.28 -17.98
N CYS A 344 2.75 -5.93 -17.34
CA CYS A 344 2.26 -6.59 -16.12
C CYS A 344 0.82 -7.10 -16.23
N SER A 345 0.29 -7.31 -17.45
CA SER A 345 -1.09 -7.79 -17.64
C SER A 345 -1.42 -9.05 -16.84
N ASN A 346 -0.47 -9.96 -16.72
CA ASN A 346 -0.66 -11.23 -16.03
C ASN A 346 -0.59 -11.13 -14.49
N ILE A 347 0.08 -10.12 -13.94
CA ILE A 347 0.14 -9.92 -12.48
C ILE A 347 -1.22 -9.55 -11.90
N ALA A 348 -2.04 -8.84 -12.64
CA ALA A 348 -3.39 -8.49 -12.21
C ALA A 348 -4.30 -9.71 -12.03
N VAL A 349 -4.01 -10.82 -12.71
CA VAL A 349 -4.74 -12.09 -12.61
C VAL A 349 -4.20 -12.95 -11.47
N GLU A 350 -2.90 -12.91 -11.22
CA GLU A 350 -2.22 -13.71 -10.18
C GLU A 350 -2.38 -13.13 -8.77
N GLY A 351 -2.70 -11.86 -8.64
CA GLY A 351 -2.89 -11.17 -7.36
C GLY A 351 -4.31 -11.22 -6.78
N ARG A 352 -5.15 -12.15 -7.23
CA ARG A 352 -6.52 -12.37 -6.73
C ARG A 352 -6.58 -13.49 -5.70
#